data_8c5c2d279e54eb2e60dc2552314e97c8
#
_entry.id   8c5c2d279e54eb2e60dc2552314e97c8
#
_cell.length_a   1.000
_cell.length_b   1.000
_cell.length_c   1.000
_cell.angle_alpha   90.00
_cell.angle_beta   90.00
_cell.angle_gamma   90.00
#
_symmetry.space_group_name_H-M   'P 1'
#
loop_
_entity.id
_entity.type
_entity.pdbx_description
1 polymer ?
#
loop_
_entity_poly.entity_id
_entity_poly.type
_entity_poly.pdbx_seq_one_letter_code
_entity_poly.pdbx_strand_id
1 'polypeptide(L)'
;WAYLPDLARAAAELAERRETLPAYADIAFPGFTLSGQAIAESLSRSTGRPIRVKRMSWWPMHVVGIVWKTGRALVEMRYLWDTPHSLDSTRFARLLPDFQATGIDAALAKASAPATKAG
;
A
#
# COMPACT_ATOMS: atom_id res chain seq x y z
N TRP A 1 1.17 2.90 0.12
CA TRP A 1 1.02 1.48 0.48
C TRP A 1 0.25 1.34 1.78
N ALA A 2 -0.63 0.35 1.89
CA ALA A 2 -1.36 0.06 3.13
C ALA A 2 -1.08 -1.37 3.58
N TYR A 3 -0.87 -1.55 4.89
CA TYR A 3 -0.81 -2.87 5.48
C TYR A 3 -2.24 -3.34 5.76
N LEU A 4 -2.69 -4.38 5.04
CA LEU A 4 -4.08 -4.81 5.05
C LEU A 4 -4.65 -5.19 6.43
N PRO A 5 -3.90 -5.84 7.34
CA PRO A 5 -4.40 -6.13 8.68
C PRO A 5 -4.71 -4.85 9.48
N ASP A 6 -3.90 -3.80 9.34
CA ASP A 6 -4.17 -2.51 9.99
C ASP A 6 -5.37 -1.82 9.37
N LEU A 7 -5.51 -1.86 8.04
CA LEU A 7 -6.69 -1.32 7.36
C LEU A 7 -7.97 -2.03 7.81
N ALA A 8 -7.93 -3.37 7.95
CA ALA A 8 -9.06 -4.14 8.44
C ALA A 8 -9.42 -3.78 9.89
N ARG A 9 -8.42 -3.63 10.77
CA ARG A 9 -8.62 -3.20 12.15
C ARG A 9 -9.22 -1.80 12.22
N ALA A 10 -8.70 -0.85 11.44
CA ALA A 10 -9.23 0.49 11.36
C ALA A 10 -10.70 0.49 10.87
N ALA A 11 -11.02 -0.33 9.87
CA ALA A 11 -12.39 -0.45 9.39
C ALA A 11 -13.33 -1.00 10.47
N ALA A 12 -12.91 -2.00 11.27
CA ALA A 12 -13.67 -2.53 12.38
C ALA A 12 -13.90 -1.47 13.46
N GLU A 13 -12.87 -0.75 13.88
CA GLU A 13 -12.99 0.33 14.87
C GLU A 13 -13.91 1.48 14.42
N LEU A 14 -13.87 1.82 13.12
CA LEU A 14 -14.79 2.81 12.54
C LEU A 14 -16.23 2.28 12.47
N ALA A 15 -16.42 0.99 12.17
CA ALA A 15 -17.74 0.37 12.16
C ALA A 15 -18.40 0.34 13.56
N GLU A 16 -17.62 0.15 14.62
CA GLU A 16 -18.10 0.24 16.01
C GLU A 16 -18.58 1.66 16.35
N ARG A 17 -18.02 2.68 15.71
CA ARG A 17 -18.38 4.09 15.88
C ARG A 17 -19.39 4.60 14.87
N ARG A 18 -20.02 3.73 14.07
CA ARG A 18 -20.89 4.10 12.94
C ARG A 18 -22.01 5.09 13.31
N GLU A 19 -22.53 5.02 14.53
CA GLU A 19 -23.63 5.88 14.99
C GLU A 19 -23.18 7.36 15.19
N THR A 20 -21.88 7.58 15.37
CA THR A 20 -21.29 8.92 15.49
C THR A 20 -20.81 9.48 14.15
N LEU A 21 -20.83 8.65 13.10
CA LEU A 21 -20.41 9.04 11.76
C LEU A 21 -21.61 9.50 10.93
N PRO A 22 -21.42 10.44 9.99
CA PRO A 22 -22.45 10.76 9.01
C PRO A 22 -22.75 9.56 8.11
N ALA A 23 -23.93 9.53 7.50
CA ALA A 23 -24.36 8.45 6.60
C ALA A 23 -23.35 8.16 5.46
N TYR A 24 -22.59 9.17 5.06
CA TYR A 24 -21.46 9.04 4.14
C TYR A 24 -20.23 9.72 4.76
N ALA A 25 -19.13 8.99 4.82
CA ALA A 25 -17.84 9.49 5.30
C ALA A 25 -16.70 8.94 4.45
N ASP A 26 -15.98 9.84 3.78
CA ASP A 26 -14.72 9.51 3.13
C ASP A 26 -13.59 9.69 4.14
N ILE A 27 -12.89 8.59 4.45
CA ILE A 27 -11.85 8.53 5.49
C ILE A 27 -10.62 7.88 4.90
N ALA A 28 -9.61 8.69 4.58
CA ALA A 28 -8.36 8.20 4.04
C ALA A 28 -7.53 7.52 5.13
N PHE A 29 -7.17 6.24 4.92
CA PHE A 29 -6.30 5.50 5.82
C PHE A 29 -4.85 5.98 5.66
N PRO A 30 -4.11 6.24 6.76
CA PRO A 30 -2.70 6.59 6.72
C PRO A 30 -1.88 5.39 6.26
N GLY A 31 -1.35 5.46 5.06
CA GLY A 31 -0.50 4.43 4.50
C GLY A 31 0.98 4.81 4.53
N PHE A 32 1.81 3.94 3.99
CA PHE A 32 3.24 4.20 3.82
C PHE A 32 3.50 4.87 2.48
N THR A 33 4.24 5.97 2.48
CA THR A 33 4.79 6.58 1.26
C THR A 33 6.23 6.09 1.10
N LEU A 34 6.42 5.06 0.26
CA LEU A 34 7.69 4.36 0.10
C LEU A 34 8.02 4.17 -1.37
N SER A 35 9.30 4.32 -1.70
CA SER A 35 9.84 3.89 -2.99
C SER A 35 10.02 2.38 -3.03
N GLY A 36 10.06 1.79 -4.24
CA GLY A 36 10.38 0.37 -4.41
C GLY A 36 11.76 0.01 -3.83
N GLN A 37 12.70 0.94 -3.84
CA GLN A 37 14.02 0.79 -3.24
C GLN A 37 13.92 0.64 -1.72
N ALA A 38 13.18 1.50 -1.04
CA ALA A 38 12.99 1.45 0.40
C ALA A 38 12.31 0.14 0.86
N ILE A 39 11.34 -0.35 0.07
CA ILE A 39 10.70 -1.65 0.31
C ILE A 39 11.71 -2.78 0.17
N ALA A 40 12.53 -2.79 -0.88
CA ALA A 40 13.54 -3.82 -1.10
C ALA A 40 14.60 -3.85 0.01
N GLU A 41 15.03 -2.68 0.48
CA GLU A 41 15.97 -2.56 1.60
C GLU A 41 15.37 -3.10 2.90
N SER A 42 14.13 -2.75 3.23
CA SER A 42 13.44 -3.27 4.41
C SER A 42 13.23 -4.78 4.34
N LEU A 43 12.81 -5.30 3.18
CA LEU A 43 12.71 -6.74 2.95
C LEU A 43 14.07 -7.45 3.04
N SER A 44 15.14 -6.83 2.53
CA SER A 44 16.48 -7.41 2.64
C SER A 44 16.93 -7.53 4.10
N ARG A 45 16.62 -6.51 4.91
CA ARG A 45 16.90 -6.56 6.36
C ARG A 45 16.08 -7.65 7.07
N SER A 46 14.79 -7.73 6.77
CA SER A 46 13.89 -8.68 7.47
C SER A 46 14.11 -10.15 7.06
N THR A 47 14.52 -10.41 5.82
CA THR A 47 14.72 -11.77 5.30
C THR A 47 16.16 -12.25 5.35
N GLY A 48 17.11 -11.35 5.62
CA GLY A 48 18.55 -11.65 5.56
C GLY A 48 19.07 -11.98 4.15
N ARG A 49 18.29 -11.67 3.10
CA ARG A 49 18.63 -11.95 1.70
C ARG A 49 18.70 -10.65 0.89
N PRO A 50 19.70 -10.47 0.02
CA PRO A 50 19.79 -9.29 -0.81
C PRO A 50 18.67 -9.29 -1.86
N ILE A 51 17.72 -8.36 -1.71
CA ILE A 51 16.62 -8.15 -2.66
C ILE A 51 16.97 -6.97 -3.53
N ARG A 52 16.98 -7.17 -4.85
CA ARG A 52 17.30 -6.15 -5.84
C ARG A 52 16.06 -5.70 -6.57
N VAL A 53 15.86 -4.39 -6.67
CA VAL A 53 14.82 -3.80 -7.52
C VAL A 53 15.27 -3.89 -8.97
N LYS A 54 14.55 -4.63 -9.80
CA LYS A 54 14.77 -4.67 -11.25
C LYS A 54 13.77 -3.72 -11.92
N ARG A 55 14.27 -2.71 -12.59
CA ARG A 55 13.42 -1.83 -13.39
C ARG A 55 12.86 -2.59 -14.59
N MET A 56 11.55 -2.55 -14.74
CA MET A 56 10.88 -3.06 -15.93
C MET A 56 11.12 -2.10 -17.11
N SER A 57 11.51 -2.66 -18.25
CA SER A 57 11.58 -1.87 -19.49
C SER A 57 10.16 -1.58 -19.97
N TRP A 58 9.84 -0.30 -20.16
CA TRP A 58 8.53 0.15 -20.64
C TRP A 58 8.41 0.06 -22.17
N TRP A 59 9.53 -0.16 -22.88
CA TRP A 59 9.54 -0.21 -24.35
C TRP A 59 8.57 -1.26 -24.93
N PRO A 60 8.51 -2.52 -24.43
CA PRO A 60 7.54 -3.49 -24.92
C PRO A 60 6.09 -3.05 -24.67
N MET A 61 5.81 -2.36 -23.55
CA MET A 61 4.47 -1.85 -23.24
C MET A 61 4.03 -0.72 -24.18
N HIS A 62 4.95 0.11 -24.66
CA HIS A 62 4.65 1.12 -25.68
C HIS A 62 4.23 0.46 -27.00
N VAL A 63 4.94 -0.60 -27.42
CA VAL A 63 4.61 -1.34 -28.65
C VAL A 63 3.25 -2.03 -28.53
N VAL A 64 3.00 -2.72 -27.42
CA VAL A 64 1.72 -3.39 -27.15
C VAL A 64 0.58 -2.37 -27.01
N GLY A 65 0.82 -1.20 -26.46
CA GLY A 65 -0.16 -0.12 -26.30
C GLY A 65 -0.71 0.45 -27.63
N ILE A 66 -0.01 0.23 -28.77
CA ILE A 66 -0.50 0.61 -30.10
C ILE A 66 -1.72 -0.23 -30.48
N VAL A 67 -1.72 -1.51 -30.13
CA VAL A 67 -2.72 -2.49 -30.56
C VAL A 67 -3.72 -2.79 -29.44
N TRP A 68 -3.34 -2.60 -28.18
CA TRP A 68 -4.14 -2.99 -27.02
C TRP A 68 -4.43 -1.83 -26.08
N LYS A 69 -5.73 -1.48 -25.94
CA LYS A 69 -6.20 -0.34 -25.14
C LYS A 69 -5.73 -0.38 -23.66
N THR A 70 -5.71 -1.58 -23.07
CA THR A 70 -5.24 -1.76 -21.68
C THR A 70 -3.74 -1.46 -21.55
N GLY A 71 -2.93 -1.81 -22.56
CA GLY A 71 -1.50 -1.46 -22.58
C GLY A 71 -1.27 0.04 -22.58
N ARG A 72 -2.09 0.81 -23.34
CA ARG A 72 -2.06 2.27 -23.31
C ARG A 72 -2.39 2.83 -21.94
N ALA A 73 -3.46 2.34 -21.30
CA ALA A 73 -3.86 2.77 -19.95
C ALA A 73 -2.76 2.50 -18.90
N LEU A 74 -2.06 1.37 -19.01
CA LEU A 74 -0.92 1.05 -18.13
C LEU A 74 0.25 2.04 -18.32
N VAL A 75 0.53 2.44 -19.56
CA VAL A 75 1.56 3.46 -19.84
C VAL A 75 1.16 4.82 -19.28
N GLU A 76 -0.11 5.19 -19.39
CA GLU A 76 -0.63 6.43 -18.80
C GLU A 76 -0.54 6.44 -17.28
N MET A 77 -0.73 5.30 -16.62
CA MET A 77 -0.61 5.16 -15.16
C MET A 77 0.85 5.15 -14.66
N ARG A 78 1.84 5.13 -15.55
CA ARG A 78 3.25 5.08 -15.19
C ARG A 78 3.66 6.20 -14.22
N TYR A 79 3.10 7.40 -14.37
CA TYR A 79 3.43 8.53 -13.51
C TYR A 79 3.17 8.25 -12.01
N LEU A 80 2.24 7.36 -11.68
CA LEU A 80 1.97 6.98 -10.29
C LEU A 80 3.15 6.27 -9.61
N TRP A 81 4.06 5.69 -10.39
CA TRP A 81 5.26 5.02 -9.87
C TRP A 81 6.41 6.00 -9.64
N ASP A 82 6.41 7.09 -10.39
CA ASP A 82 7.48 8.09 -10.36
C ASP A 82 7.12 9.32 -9.50
N THR A 83 5.84 9.51 -9.18
CA THR A 83 5.34 10.67 -8.42
C THR A 83 5.02 10.26 -6.98
N PRO A 84 5.70 10.84 -5.97
CA PRO A 84 5.33 10.65 -4.57
C PRO A 84 3.91 11.18 -4.32
N HIS A 85 3.07 10.36 -3.72
CA HIS A 85 1.72 10.77 -3.34
C HIS A 85 1.37 10.20 -1.96
N SER A 86 0.62 10.97 -1.20
CA SER A 86 0.09 10.57 0.10
C SER A 86 -1.36 11.02 0.20
N LEU A 87 -2.15 10.29 0.97
CA LEU A 87 -3.53 10.68 1.28
C LEU A 87 -3.54 11.57 2.52
N ASP A 88 -4.43 12.56 2.54
CA ASP A 88 -4.66 13.35 3.75
C ASP A 88 -5.44 12.52 4.77
N SER A 89 -4.74 12.08 5.80
CA SER A 89 -5.28 11.26 6.88
C SER A 89 -5.73 12.06 8.11
N THR A 90 -5.85 13.39 8.01
CA THR A 90 -6.23 14.25 9.13
C THR A 90 -7.56 13.83 9.74
N ARG A 91 -8.54 13.47 8.92
CA ARG A 91 -9.85 13.00 9.38
C ARG A 91 -9.74 11.66 10.12
N PHE A 92 -8.92 10.74 9.62
CA PHE A 92 -8.64 9.46 10.26
C PHE A 92 -8.06 9.67 11.66
N ALA A 93 -7.03 10.50 11.80
CA ALA A 93 -6.39 10.79 13.08
C ALA A 93 -7.34 11.40 14.11
N ARG A 94 -8.31 12.21 13.68
CA ARG A 94 -9.35 12.76 14.58
C ARG A 94 -10.34 11.71 15.06
N LEU A 95 -10.70 10.76 14.20
CA LEU A 95 -11.68 9.71 14.50
C LEU A 95 -11.07 8.58 15.34
N LEU A 96 -9.81 8.25 15.10
CA LEU A 96 -9.07 7.18 15.76
C LEU A 96 -7.73 7.72 16.30
N PRO A 97 -7.74 8.59 17.32
CA PRO A 97 -6.51 9.23 17.82
C PRO A 97 -5.54 8.24 18.47
N ASP A 98 -6.05 7.13 19.01
CA ASP A 98 -5.25 6.10 19.68
C ASP A 98 -4.84 4.95 18.76
N PHE A 99 -5.16 5.05 17.46
CA PHE A 99 -4.82 4.00 16.51
C PHE A 99 -3.31 3.88 16.30
N GLN A 100 -2.76 2.71 16.66
CA GLN A 100 -1.35 2.39 16.48
C GLN A 100 -1.16 1.58 15.19
N ALA A 101 -0.59 2.20 14.16
CA ALA A 101 -0.24 1.50 12.93
C ALA A 101 1.01 0.63 13.12
N THR A 102 1.04 -0.53 12.47
CA THR A 102 2.20 -1.42 12.45
C THR A 102 3.35 -0.76 11.69
N GLY A 103 4.54 -0.74 12.29
CA GLY A 103 5.73 -0.22 11.62
C GLY A 103 6.09 -1.02 10.36
N ILE A 104 6.72 -0.35 9.38
CA ILE A 104 6.97 -0.93 8.05
C ILE A 104 7.78 -2.23 8.09
N ASP A 105 8.83 -2.31 8.91
CA ASP A 105 9.68 -3.50 8.99
C ASP A 105 8.89 -4.69 9.56
N ALA A 106 8.06 -4.46 10.57
CA ALA A 106 7.19 -5.49 11.15
C ALA A 106 6.07 -5.91 10.17
N ALA A 107 5.49 -4.97 9.43
CA ALA A 107 4.49 -5.24 8.42
C ALA A 107 5.05 -6.10 7.27
N LEU A 108 6.25 -5.74 6.76
CA LEU A 108 6.92 -6.49 5.71
C LEU A 108 7.41 -7.87 6.18
N ALA A 109 7.92 -7.98 7.41
CA ALA A 109 8.31 -9.27 7.99
C ALA A 109 7.10 -10.22 8.06
N LYS A 110 5.96 -9.75 8.55
CA LYS A 110 4.72 -10.55 8.60
C LYS A 110 4.19 -10.89 7.21
N ALA A 111 4.25 -9.94 6.26
CA ALA A 111 3.78 -10.17 4.90
C ALA A 111 4.66 -11.13 4.10
N SER A 112 5.96 -11.22 4.42
CA SER A 112 6.92 -12.13 3.79
C SER A 112 7.01 -13.51 4.47
N ALA A 113 6.39 -13.68 5.63
CA ALA A 113 6.33 -14.98 6.29
C ALA A 113 5.58 -15.99 5.41
N PRO A 114 6.06 -17.25 5.31
CA PRO A 114 5.33 -18.27 4.56
C PRO A 114 3.93 -18.43 5.16
N ALA A 115 2.91 -18.42 4.29
CA ALA A 115 1.53 -18.63 4.73
C ALA A 115 1.46 -19.97 5.45
N THR A 116 1.16 -19.95 6.75
CA THR A 116 0.85 -21.16 7.48
C THR A 116 -0.42 -21.72 6.83
N LYS A 117 -0.32 -22.87 6.16
CA LYS A 117 -1.51 -23.58 5.67
C LYS A 117 -2.43 -23.79 6.86
N ALA A 118 -3.53 -23.08 6.91
CA ALA A 118 -4.64 -23.45 7.77
C ALA A 118 -5.09 -24.83 7.31
N GLY A 119 -4.86 -25.85 8.15
CA GLY A 119 -5.35 -27.20 7.94
C GLY A 119 -6.88 -27.26 8.11
#